data_1df04e1b569a35c7d667ff866000c0e5
#
_entry.id   1df04e1b569a35c7d667ff866000c0e5
#
_cell.length_a   1.000
_cell.length_b   1.000
_cell.length_c   1.000
_cell.angle_alpha   90.00
_cell.angle_beta   90.00
_cell.angle_gamma   90.00
#
_symmetry.space_group_name_H-M   'P 1'
#
loop_
_entity.id
_entity.type
_entity.pdbx_description
1 polymer ?
#
loop_
_entity_poly.entity_id
_entity_poly.type
_entity_poly.pdbx_seq_one_letter_code
_entity_poly.pdbx_strand_id
1 'polypeptide(L)'
;GGSDSSVNSYTAGDVVGFFVRDGDIWFHKNGTYELSGNPNADSNPYATGITGRLTPLFTQGATGTPVFTLNTGQTAYAHTPPTNAKKIATQNLPTPAVANYEDEYYIEAGISHSNGSTTAVTLPKTVSGGAMVRIKRTDSNAGTSDWICFDTARGVNKAIFWNATAAEDTSTYSDQNLTGTTLTLPSALTTGTYMIECFYVGSYFAILEDEGNGAHSRSINHGAGFLPAFIWRKNLEQASYNSVVFHKSLGTSAYLYGSSIANPVTGEGTAGAWSGGTFTTSVIIVGSNNDANQNGNNFVSYLWADAGPYLMGKYNPNNSANGPMINMGGSPASVWVKRTGGSTWHGQLLSKVFDPYNQGYRYLQTNDTAAIAEVIDNNMFDLVSNGLKVREGGNNGLNGTPAGDIQYWVAFGIQPLTDGAVNQGRAK
;
A
#
# COMPACT_ATOMS: atom_id res chain seq x y z
N GLY A 1 -12.33 6.51 -31.48
CA GLY A 1 -13.76 6.43 -31.30
C GLY A 1 -14.44 6.34 -32.64
N GLY A 2 -14.88 5.15 -33.04
CA GLY A 2 -15.77 4.99 -34.18
C GLY A 2 -17.20 5.29 -33.78
N SER A 3 -17.96 5.99 -34.60
CA SER A 3 -19.42 6.05 -34.44
C SER A 3 -19.97 4.69 -34.87
N ASP A 4 -20.58 3.97 -33.91
CA ASP A 4 -21.31 2.76 -34.24
C ASP A 4 -22.67 3.16 -34.78
N SER A 5 -22.88 2.96 -36.10
CA SER A 5 -24.15 3.28 -36.79
C SER A 5 -25.29 2.28 -36.46
N SER A 6 -25.01 1.26 -35.66
CA SER A 6 -25.99 0.23 -35.28
C SER A 6 -26.86 0.62 -34.08
N VAL A 7 -26.51 1.71 -33.37
CA VAL A 7 -27.25 2.20 -32.21
C VAL A 7 -28.01 3.49 -32.50
N ASN A 8 -29.10 3.71 -31.77
CA ASN A 8 -29.91 4.90 -31.96
C ASN A 8 -29.20 6.17 -31.47
N SER A 9 -29.27 7.24 -32.24
CA SER A 9 -28.86 8.57 -31.77
C SER A 9 -29.72 9.05 -30.62
N TYR A 10 -29.19 9.89 -29.74
CA TYR A 10 -29.91 10.49 -28.62
C TYR A 10 -29.83 12.02 -28.68
N THR A 11 -30.84 12.67 -28.12
CA THR A 11 -31.03 14.11 -28.11
C THR A 11 -31.33 14.61 -26.70
N ALA A 12 -31.47 15.92 -26.56
CA ALA A 12 -31.87 16.51 -25.25
C ALA A 12 -33.18 15.93 -24.77
N GLY A 13 -33.24 15.53 -23.50
CA GLY A 13 -34.38 14.90 -22.85
C GLY A 13 -34.39 13.36 -22.90
N ASP A 14 -33.54 12.74 -23.70
CA ASP A 14 -33.42 11.29 -23.68
C ASP A 14 -32.76 10.78 -22.40
N VAL A 15 -33.20 9.62 -21.94
CA VAL A 15 -32.59 8.86 -20.85
C VAL A 15 -31.81 7.69 -21.45
N VAL A 16 -30.49 7.72 -21.29
CA VAL A 16 -29.64 6.61 -21.69
C VAL A 16 -29.22 5.86 -20.42
N GLY A 17 -29.53 4.57 -20.38
CA GLY A 17 -29.10 3.69 -19.29
C GLY A 17 -28.14 2.62 -19.76
N PHE A 18 -27.31 2.14 -18.86
CA PHE A 18 -26.44 1.01 -19.11
C PHE A 18 -26.50 0.00 -17.97
N PHE A 19 -26.35 -1.25 -18.31
CA PHE A 19 -26.31 -2.37 -17.39
C PHE A 19 -25.10 -3.23 -17.70
N VAL A 20 -24.38 -3.68 -16.67
CA VAL A 20 -23.20 -4.51 -16.81
C VAL A 20 -23.38 -5.77 -15.96
N ARG A 21 -23.08 -6.93 -16.54
CA ARG A 21 -23.09 -8.23 -15.86
C ARG A 21 -22.06 -9.15 -16.49
N ASP A 22 -21.19 -9.74 -15.67
CA ASP A 22 -20.21 -10.77 -16.05
C ASP A 22 -19.33 -10.44 -17.28
N GLY A 23 -19.05 -9.14 -17.48
CA GLY A 23 -18.27 -8.65 -18.60
C GLY A 23 -19.08 -8.28 -19.84
N ASP A 24 -20.39 -8.42 -19.79
CA ASP A 24 -21.31 -8.03 -20.83
C ASP A 24 -21.97 -6.68 -20.52
N ILE A 25 -22.20 -5.86 -21.52
CA ILE A 25 -22.80 -4.53 -21.39
C ILE A 25 -24.04 -4.41 -22.28
N TRP A 26 -25.11 -3.87 -21.72
CA TRP A 26 -26.33 -3.47 -22.43
C TRP A 26 -26.55 -1.98 -22.29
N PHE A 27 -26.99 -1.35 -23.36
CA PHE A 27 -27.46 0.04 -23.34
C PHE A 27 -28.93 0.10 -23.66
N HIS A 28 -29.64 1.06 -23.08
CA HIS A 28 -30.99 1.38 -23.49
C HIS A 28 -31.14 2.89 -23.71
N LYS A 29 -32.05 3.23 -24.63
CA LYS A 29 -32.57 4.58 -24.82
C LYS A 29 -34.05 4.58 -24.40
N ASN A 30 -34.41 5.43 -23.42
CA ASN A 30 -35.78 5.59 -22.93
C ASN A 30 -36.46 4.25 -22.58
N GLY A 31 -35.71 3.31 -21.98
CA GLY A 31 -36.17 1.99 -21.57
C GLY A 31 -36.14 0.90 -22.63
N THR A 32 -35.87 1.24 -23.91
CA THR A 32 -35.71 0.25 -24.99
C THR A 32 -34.24 -0.09 -25.18
N TYR A 33 -33.86 -1.36 -25.00
CA TYR A 33 -32.49 -1.81 -25.17
C TYR A 33 -32.08 -1.83 -26.63
N GLU A 34 -30.84 -1.37 -26.88
CA GLU A 34 -30.23 -1.39 -28.21
C GLU A 34 -29.99 -2.84 -28.67
N LEU A 35 -29.89 -3.05 -29.99
CA LEU A 35 -29.65 -4.36 -30.63
C LEU A 35 -30.63 -5.46 -30.18
N SER A 36 -31.85 -5.12 -29.77
CA SER A 36 -32.80 -6.06 -29.18
C SER A 36 -32.27 -6.77 -27.94
N GLY A 37 -31.40 -6.09 -27.17
CA GLY A 37 -30.78 -6.61 -25.96
C GLY A 37 -31.77 -6.96 -24.87
N ASN A 38 -31.52 -8.05 -24.18
CA ASN A 38 -32.30 -8.44 -23.01
C ASN A 38 -31.40 -8.88 -21.85
N PRO A 39 -31.03 -7.97 -20.96
CA PRO A 39 -30.17 -8.31 -19.83
C PRO A 39 -30.78 -9.29 -18.84
N ASN A 40 -32.13 -9.43 -18.78
CA ASN A 40 -32.78 -10.44 -17.94
C ASN A 40 -32.61 -11.86 -18.49
N ALA A 41 -32.56 -12.01 -19.81
CA ALA A 41 -32.35 -13.28 -20.50
C ALA A 41 -30.88 -13.52 -20.90
N ASP A 42 -29.98 -12.62 -20.53
CA ASP A 42 -28.56 -12.67 -20.89
C ASP A 42 -28.31 -12.78 -22.40
N SER A 43 -29.06 -12.00 -23.18
CA SER A 43 -29.00 -12.07 -24.64
C SER A 43 -28.78 -10.73 -25.30
N ASN A 44 -28.11 -10.78 -26.46
CA ASN A 44 -27.78 -9.65 -27.31
C ASN A 44 -27.16 -8.46 -26.54
N PRO A 45 -26.06 -8.68 -25.80
CA PRO A 45 -25.34 -7.55 -25.21
C PRO A 45 -24.74 -6.66 -26.32
N TYR A 46 -24.58 -5.40 -26.03
CA TYR A 46 -23.90 -4.45 -26.92
C TYR A 46 -22.40 -4.77 -27.04
N ALA A 47 -21.77 -5.19 -25.96
CA ALA A 47 -20.39 -5.61 -25.91
C ALA A 47 -20.22 -6.75 -24.90
N THR A 48 -19.25 -7.64 -25.16
CA THR A 48 -18.97 -8.85 -24.40
C THR A 48 -17.49 -8.94 -23.97
N GLY A 49 -17.19 -9.76 -22.98
CA GLY A 49 -15.82 -10.10 -22.58
C GLY A 49 -15.03 -8.93 -21.98
N ILE A 50 -15.69 -7.92 -21.48
CA ILE A 50 -15.05 -6.76 -20.88
C ILE A 50 -14.56 -7.12 -19.49
N THR A 51 -13.25 -6.95 -19.26
CA THR A 51 -12.58 -7.25 -18.00
C THR A 51 -11.93 -6.01 -17.40
N GLY A 52 -11.72 -6.02 -16.08
CA GLY A 52 -11.06 -4.92 -15.37
C GLY A 52 -12.03 -3.87 -14.86
N ARG A 53 -11.49 -2.71 -14.52
CA ARG A 53 -12.29 -1.58 -13.98
C ARG A 53 -12.97 -0.83 -15.10
N LEU A 54 -14.27 -0.63 -14.97
CA LEU A 54 -15.06 0.16 -15.90
C LEU A 54 -15.32 1.55 -15.31
N THR A 55 -15.11 2.57 -16.13
CA THR A 55 -15.45 3.95 -15.80
C THR A 55 -16.37 4.48 -16.89
N PRO A 56 -17.61 4.92 -16.58
CA PRO A 56 -18.46 5.56 -17.56
C PRO A 56 -17.80 6.87 -18.01
N LEU A 57 -17.67 7.04 -19.32
CA LEU A 57 -17.14 8.24 -19.94
C LEU A 57 -18.24 8.86 -20.81
N PHE A 58 -18.58 10.09 -20.51
CA PHE A 58 -19.49 10.89 -21.31
C PHE A 58 -18.71 11.93 -22.09
N THR A 59 -18.79 11.89 -23.40
CA THR A 59 -18.12 12.86 -24.27
C THR A 59 -19.16 13.63 -25.06
N GLN A 60 -18.93 14.91 -25.24
CA GLN A 60 -19.73 15.76 -26.11
C GLN A 60 -19.14 15.70 -27.52
N GLY A 61 -20.00 15.44 -28.51
CA GLY A 61 -19.71 15.66 -29.92
C GLY A 61 -20.21 17.04 -30.34
N ALA A 62 -19.37 17.84 -30.99
CA ALA A 62 -19.68 19.15 -31.60
C ALA A 62 -20.34 20.24 -30.71
N THR A 63 -20.64 21.38 -31.30
CA THR A 63 -21.00 22.68 -30.70
C THR A 63 -22.20 22.65 -29.72
N GLY A 64 -22.00 23.07 -28.48
CA GLY A 64 -23.01 23.24 -27.44
C GLY A 64 -22.43 23.05 -26.02
N THR A 65 -23.21 23.36 -25.01
CA THR A 65 -22.92 23.07 -23.60
C THR A 65 -23.94 22.07 -23.05
N PRO A 66 -23.87 20.77 -23.39
CA PRO A 66 -24.83 19.80 -22.88
C PRO A 66 -24.65 19.62 -21.38
N VAL A 67 -25.75 19.48 -20.68
CA VAL A 67 -25.78 19.12 -19.27
C VAL A 67 -26.19 17.64 -19.18
N PHE A 68 -25.33 16.82 -18.55
CA PHE A 68 -25.65 15.43 -18.24
C PHE A 68 -25.98 15.32 -16.76
N THR A 69 -27.09 14.66 -16.43
CA THR A 69 -27.40 14.27 -15.05
C THR A 69 -27.13 12.78 -14.90
N LEU A 70 -26.16 12.42 -14.06
CA LEU A 70 -25.84 11.03 -13.78
C LEU A 70 -26.64 10.55 -12.57
N ASN A 71 -27.48 9.52 -12.76
CA ASN A 71 -28.17 8.82 -11.69
C ASN A 71 -27.59 7.40 -11.53
N THR A 72 -26.83 7.17 -10.46
CA THR A 72 -26.28 5.86 -10.11
C THR A 72 -27.12 5.13 -9.05
N GLY A 73 -28.35 5.63 -8.80
CA GLY A 73 -29.29 5.10 -7.82
C GLY A 73 -29.49 5.98 -6.59
N GLN A 74 -28.99 7.22 -6.59
CA GLN A 74 -29.29 8.21 -5.55
C GLN A 74 -30.74 8.69 -5.57
N THR A 75 -31.40 8.58 -6.73
CA THR A 75 -32.86 8.81 -6.91
C THR A 75 -33.47 7.60 -7.63
N ALA A 76 -34.80 7.57 -7.73
CA ALA A 76 -35.50 6.56 -8.53
C ALA A 76 -35.03 6.61 -10.00
N TYR A 77 -34.89 5.45 -10.61
CA TYR A 77 -34.60 5.37 -12.05
C TYR A 77 -35.84 5.75 -12.87
N ALA A 78 -35.61 6.43 -13.98
CA ALA A 78 -36.70 6.81 -14.90
C ALA A 78 -37.34 5.60 -15.59
N HIS A 79 -36.60 4.51 -15.73
CA HIS A 79 -37.08 3.25 -16.34
C HIS A 79 -36.75 2.09 -15.41
N THR A 80 -37.56 1.03 -15.45
CA THR A 80 -37.39 -0.17 -14.62
C THR A 80 -36.05 -0.84 -14.94
N PRO A 81 -35.19 -0.99 -13.99
CA PRO A 81 -33.92 -1.70 -14.19
C PRO A 81 -34.15 -3.21 -14.40
N PRO A 82 -33.19 -3.95 -14.96
CA PRO A 82 -33.23 -5.40 -15.02
C PRO A 82 -33.42 -6.04 -13.64
N THR A 83 -34.01 -7.24 -13.62
CA THR A 83 -34.20 -8.01 -12.39
C THR A 83 -32.86 -8.25 -11.70
N ASN A 84 -32.82 -8.02 -10.40
CA ASN A 84 -31.60 -8.10 -9.56
C ASN A 84 -30.50 -7.07 -9.91
N ALA A 85 -30.78 -6.07 -10.72
CA ALA A 85 -29.84 -4.99 -10.94
C ALA A 85 -29.52 -4.26 -9.63
N LYS A 86 -28.23 -4.05 -9.39
CA LYS A 86 -27.74 -3.30 -8.24
C LYS A 86 -27.31 -1.91 -8.70
N LYS A 87 -27.67 -0.91 -7.94
CA LYS A 87 -27.16 0.45 -8.16
C LYS A 87 -25.69 0.55 -7.80
N ILE A 88 -24.95 1.48 -8.41
CA ILE A 88 -23.58 1.79 -8.03
C ILE A 88 -23.61 2.54 -6.69
N ALA A 89 -23.54 1.81 -5.60
CA ALA A 89 -23.58 2.35 -4.24
C ALA A 89 -22.78 1.45 -3.29
N THR A 90 -22.23 2.03 -2.24
CA THR A 90 -21.40 1.31 -1.27
C THR A 90 -22.11 0.12 -0.63
N GLN A 91 -23.43 0.23 -0.42
CA GLN A 91 -24.26 -0.88 0.11
C GLN A 91 -24.30 -2.13 -0.77
N ASN A 92 -23.87 -2.06 -2.04
CA ASN A 92 -23.85 -3.16 -2.99
C ASN A 92 -22.41 -3.69 -3.24
N LEU A 93 -21.42 -3.14 -2.57
CA LEU A 93 -20.07 -3.68 -2.62
C LEU A 93 -20.01 -5.03 -1.92
N PRO A 94 -19.14 -5.94 -2.37
CA PRO A 94 -18.96 -7.21 -1.68
C PRO A 94 -18.42 -6.97 -0.26
N THR A 95 -18.76 -7.88 0.66
CA THR A 95 -18.15 -7.89 1.99
C THR A 95 -16.63 -8.03 1.84
N PRO A 96 -15.84 -7.15 2.46
CA PRO A 96 -14.39 -7.22 2.35
C PRO A 96 -13.84 -8.47 3.06
N ALA A 97 -12.72 -8.99 2.57
CA ALA A 97 -12.04 -10.12 3.19
C ALA A 97 -11.53 -9.80 4.62
N VAL A 98 -11.24 -8.53 4.90
CA VAL A 98 -10.84 -8.02 6.21
C VAL A 98 -11.86 -6.96 6.63
N ALA A 99 -12.61 -7.24 7.69
CA ALA A 99 -13.65 -6.35 8.19
C ALA A 99 -13.06 -5.12 8.89
N ASN A 100 -11.99 -5.31 9.65
CA ASN A 100 -11.25 -4.25 10.31
C ASN A 100 -9.75 -4.44 10.04
N TYR A 101 -9.12 -3.44 9.43
CA TYR A 101 -7.69 -3.53 9.12
C TYR A 101 -6.81 -3.59 10.39
N GLU A 102 -7.28 -3.09 11.53
CA GLU A 102 -6.55 -3.12 12.80
C GLU A 102 -6.33 -4.55 13.32
N ASP A 103 -7.06 -5.53 12.78
CA ASP A 103 -6.81 -6.94 13.05
C ASP A 103 -5.57 -7.48 12.33
N GLU A 104 -5.04 -6.74 11.36
CA GLU A 104 -3.87 -7.13 10.57
C GLU A 104 -2.72 -6.10 10.67
N TYR A 105 -3.06 -4.83 10.91
CA TYR A 105 -2.11 -3.73 11.00
C TYR A 105 -2.61 -2.64 11.94
N TYR A 106 -1.78 -2.25 12.89
CA TYR A 106 -2.07 -1.16 13.81
C TYR A 106 -0.99 -0.08 13.73
N ILE A 107 -1.40 1.18 13.81
CA ILE A 107 -0.51 2.33 13.85
C ILE A 107 -1.02 3.33 14.88
N GLU A 108 -0.12 3.81 15.73
CA GLU A 108 -0.39 4.83 16.75
C GLU A 108 0.76 5.83 16.80
N ALA A 109 0.46 7.10 17.06
CA ALA A 109 1.45 8.16 17.26
C ALA A 109 1.08 9.00 18.49
N GLY A 110 2.02 9.86 18.92
CA GLY A 110 1.80 10.70 20.10
C GLY A 110 2.11 9.99 21.41
N ILE A 111 2.79 8.85 21.37
CA ILE A 111 3.17 8.07 22.56
C ILE A 111 4.31 8.78 23.27
N SER A 112 4.05 9.32 24.47
CA SER A 112 5.09 9.95 25.31
C SER A 112 5.94 8.89 25.98
N HIS A 113 7.26 9.05 25.90
CA HIS A 113 8.23 8.16 26.53
C HIS A 113 9.31 8.95 27.28
N SER A 114 9.78 8.39 28.41
CA SER A 114 10.89 8.95 29.19
C SER A 114 12.03 7.95 29.27
N ASN A 115 13.23 8.41 28.91
CA ASN A 115 14.44 7.59 29.04
C ASN A 115 14.62 7.04 30.46
N GLY A 116 15.07 5.82 30.57
CA GLY A 116 15.21 5.11 31.84
C GLY A 116 13.95 4.47 32.40
N SER A 117 12.81 4.61 31.71
CA SER A 117 11.54 3.99 32.10
C SER A 117 10.92 3.27 30.92
N THR A 118 10.25 2.16 31.14
CA THR A 118 9.45 1.51 30.09
C THR A 118 8.10 2.21 29.88
N THR A 119 7.54 2.12 28.68
CA THR A 119 6.19 2.65 28.39
C THR A 119 5.34 1.54 27.78
N ALA A 120 4.21 1.24 28.41
CA ALA A 120 3.26 0.27 27.88
C ALA A 120 2.29 0.91 26.88
N VAL A 121 2.12 0.24 25.73
CA VAL A 121 1.15 0.60 24.68
C VAL A 121 0.18 -0.57 24.52
N THR A 122 -1.12 -0.27 24.50
CA THR A 122 -2.16 -1.29 24.31
C THR A 122 -2.46 -1.48 22.84
N LEU A 123 -2.24 -2.68 22.35
CA LEU A 123 -2.57 -3.08 20.98
C LEU A 123 -4.04 -3.55 20.90
N PRO A 124 -4.73 -3.34 19.77
CA PRO A 124 -6.13 -3.75 19.60
C PRO A 124 -6.30 -5.27 19.53
N LYS A 125 -5.25 -6.00 19.15
CA LYS A 125 -5.26 -7.45 18.97
C LYS A 125 -4.09 -8.12 19.71
N THR A 126 -4.30 -9.33 20.18
CA THR A 126 -3.24 -10.17 20.74
C THR A 126 -2.23 -10.61 19.67
N VAL A 127 -0.95 -10.63 20.03
CA VAL A 127 0.16 -11.08 19.17
C VAL A 127 0.39 -12.60 19.21
N SER A 128 -0.57 -13.39 19.64
CA SER A 128 -0.43 -14.85 19.80
C SER A 128 0.01 -15.59 18.54
N GLY A 129 -0.31 -15.06 17.35
CA GLY A 129 0.14 -15.60 16.05
C GLY A 129 1.51 -15.07 15.60
N GLY A 130 2.10 -14.15 16.34
CA GLY A 130 3.31 -13.44 15.98
C GLY A 130 3.05 -12.03 15.44
N ALA A 131 4.05 -11.17 15.57
CA ALA A 131 3.99 -9.81 15.06
C ALA A 131 5.39 -9.21 14.84
N MET A 132 5.45 -8.19 13.97
CA MET A 132 6.57 -7.26 13.87
C MET A 132 6.11 -5.88 14.31
N VAL A 133 6.94 -5.18 15.05
CA VAL A 133 6.70 -3.80 15.47
C VAL A 133 7.84 -2.91 14.99
N ARG A 134 7.50 -1.77 14.38
CA ARG A 134 8.43 -0.67 14.13
C ARG A 134 8.14 0.49 15.06
N ILE A 135 9.19 1.10 15.59
CA ILE A 135 9.13 2.21 16.53
C ILE A 135 9.94 3.37 15.97
N LYS A 136 9.37 4.56 15.95
CA LYS A 136 10.06 5.77 15.47
C LYS A 136 9.75 6.96 16.37
N ARG A 137 10.79 7.68 16.78
CA ARG A 137 10.62 8.98 17.42
C ARG A 137 10.18 10.04 16.41
N THR A 138 9.21 10.87 16.78
CA THR A 138 8.49 11.77 15.85
C THR A 138 8.61 13.25 16.17
N ASP A 139 9.12 13.60 17.36
CA ASP A 139 9.23 15.01 17.77
C ASP A 139 10.43 15.73 17.14
N SER A 140 10.39 17.07 17.13
CA SER A 140 11.40 17.93 16.51
C SER A 140 12.80 17.83 17.14
N ASN A 141 12.90 17.27 18.34
CA ASN A 141 14.18 17.09 19.04
C ASN A 141 14.80 15.72 18.75
N ALA A 142 14.34 15.03 17.73
CA ALA A 142 14.72 13.66 17.45
C ALA A 142 16.21 13.42 17.18
N GLY A 143 17.01 14.47 16.93
CA GLY A 143 18.45 14.36 16.77
C GLY A 143 18.87 13.21 15.86
N THR A 144 19.22 12.07 16.44
CA THR A 144 19.51 10.82 15.76
C THR A 144 18.64 9.74 16.38
N SER A 145 17.52 9.40 15.74
CA SER A 145 16.62 8.33 16.19
C SER A 145 16.32 7.38 15.06
N ASP A 146 16.85 6.17 15.15
CA ASP A 146 16.61 5.14 14.16
C ASP A 146 15.15 4.67 14.15
N TRP A 147 14.77 4.03 13.06
CA TRP A 147 13.60 3.18 12.97
C TRP A 147 13.95 1.83 13.57
N ILE A 148 13.51 1.57 14.79
CA ILE A 148 13.80 0.34 15.51
C ILE A 148 12.71 -0.67 15.23
N CYS A 149 13.11 -1.91 14.90
CA CYS A 149 12.19 -2.98 14.57
C CYS A 149 12.43 -4.19 15.46
N PHE A 150 11.36 -4.70 16.05
CA PHE A 150 11.31 -5.93 16.86
C PHE A 150 10.31 -6.91 16.26
N ASP A 151 10.50 -8.19 16.48
CA ASP A 151 9.52 -9.20 16.10
C ASP A 151 9.53 -10.41 17.03
N THR A 152 8.46 -11.19 16.94
CA THR A 152 8.26 -12.38 17.78
C THR A 152 9.03 -13.59 17.29
N ALA A 153 9.49 -13.65 16.06
CA ALA A 153 10.23 -14.80 15.52
C ALA A 153 11.66 -14.82 16.07
N ARG A 154 12.40 -13.71 15.94
CA ARG A 154 13.77 -13.60 16.46
C ARG A 154 13.84 -13.52 18.00
N GLY A 155 12.75 -13.07 18.61
CA GLY A 155 12.66 -12.72 20.02
C GLY A 155 12.46 -11.21 20.21
N VAL A 156 11.54 -10.89 21.09
CA VAL A 156 10.98 -9.52 21.23
C VAL A 156 11.95 -8.45 21.73
N ASN A 157 13.09 -8.83 22.24
CA ASN A 157 14.16 -7.94 22.72
C ASN A 157 15.36 -7.82 21.77
N LYS A 158 15.25 -8.36 20.57
CA LYS A 158 16.28 -8.26 19.53
C LYS A 158 15.89 -7.18 18.53
N ALA A 159 16.67 -6.10 18.49
CA ALA A 159 16.40 -4.96 17.64
C ALA A 159 17.16 -5.03 16.32
N ILE A 160 16.51 -4.67 15.24
CA ILE A 160 17.16 -4.28 13.99
C ILE A 160 16.73 -2.88 13.58
N PHE A 161 17.54 -2.26 12.73
CA PHE A 161 17.34 -0.87 12.31
C PHE A 161 16.91 -0.85 10.85
N TRP A 162 15.70 -0.33 10.63
CA TRP A 162 15.12 -0.30 9.30
C TRP A 162 15.87 0.63 8.35
N ASN A 163 16.36 1.75 8.88
CA ASN A 163 17.04 2.81 8.14
C ASN A 163 18.58 2.68 8.15
N ALA A 164 19.14 1.68 8.79
CA ALA A 164 20.59 1.55 8.95
C ALA A 164 21.11 0.17 8.52
N THR A 165 22.41 0.14 8.25
CA THR A 165 23.13 -1.11 7.92
C THR A 165 23.52 -1.93 9.16
N ALA A 166 23.40 -1.35 10.37
CA ALA A 166 23.79 -2.00 11.63
C ALA A 166 23.30 -3.44 11.76
N ALA A 167 24.10 -4.27 12.40
CA ALA A 167 23.74 -5.63 12.78
C ALA A 167 22.61 -5.65 13.82
N GLU A 168 22.09 -6.83 14.13
CA GLU A 168 21.10 -7.02 15.20
C GLU A 168 21.68 -6.59 16.55
N ASP A 169 20.92 -5.79 17.30
CA ASP A 169 21.21 -5.45 18.70
C ASP A 169 20.46 -6.39 19.62
N THR A 170 21.17 -7.15 20.43
CA THR A 170 20.63 -8.15 21.37
C THR A 170 20.74 -7.73 22.82
N SER A 171 21.21 -6.51 23.11
CA SER A 171 21.55 -6.07 24.46
C SER A 171 20.92 -4.76 24.91
N THR A 172 20.87 -3.75 24.04
CA THR A 172 20.45 -2.39 24.39
C THR A 172 18.97 -2.33 24.78
N TYR A 173 18.12 -3.13 24.13
CA TYR A 173 16.67 -3.08 24.29
C TYR A 173 16.13 -4.31 25.03
N SER A 174 16.86 -4.80 26.03
CA SER A 174 16.59 -6.07 26.71
C SER A 174 15.27 -6.10 27.50
N ASP A 175 14.71 -4.94 27.86
CA ASP A 175 13.44 -4.79 28.55
C ASP A 175 12.23 -4.52 27.64
N GLN A 176 12.46 -4.52 26.31
CA GLN A 176 11.36 -4.51 25.34
C GLN A 176 10.56 -5.80 25.46
N ASN A 177 9.25 -5.70 25.38
CA ASN A 177 8.38 -6.87 25.42
C ASN A 177 7.15 -6.68 24.49
N LEU A 178 6.66 -7.79 23.99
CA LEU A 178 5.49 -7.85 23.12
C LEU A 178 4.69 -9.11 23.48
N THR A 179 3.68 -8.97 24.33
CA THR A 179 2.94 -10.11 24.89
C THR A 179 1.47 -9.80 25.01
N GLY A 180 0.62 -10.71 24.56
CA GLY A 180 -0.84 -10.52 24.58
C GLY A 180 -1.23 -9.31 23.73
N THR A 181 -1.82 -8.31 24.36
CA THR A 181 -2.16 -7.02 23.75
C THR A 181 -1.26 -5.88 24.22
N THR A 182 -0.11 -6.19 24.81
CA THR A 182 0.79 -5.15 25.34
C THR A 182 2.11 -5.14 24.58
N LEU A 183 2.46 -3.97 24.05
CA LEU A 183 3.80 -3.63 23.60
C LEU A 183 4.45 -2.78 24.69
N THR A 184 5.61 -3.20 25.16
CA THR A 184 6.43 -2.42 26.08
C THR A 184 7.55 -1.74 25.32
N LEU A 185 7.55 -0.42 25.24
CA LEU A 185 8.66 0.36 24.70
C LEU A 185 9.82 0.29 25.71
N PRO A 186 11.06 0.01 25.25
CA PRO A 186 12.19 -0.21 26.14
C PRO A 186 12.71 1.09 26.77
N SER A 187 13.23 0.97 27.99
CA SER A 187 13.76 2.11 28.75
C SER A 187 14.97 2.79 28.10
N ALA A 188 15.67 2.10 27.22
CA ALA A 188 16.82 2.63 26.48
C ALA A 188 16.45 3.68 25.41
N LEU A 189 15.17 3.79 25.04
CA LEU A 189 14.72 4.85 24.14
C LEU A 189 14.93 6.23 24.77
N THR A 190 15.29 7.21 23.95
CA THR A 190 15.45 8.60 24.42
C THR A 190 14.10 9.22 24.78
N THR A 191 14.10 10.19 25.69
CA THR A 191 12.87 10.94 26.02
C THR A 191 12.32 11.62 24.79
N GLY A 192 11.03 11.47 24.52
CA GLY A 192 10.37 12.06 23.36
C GLY A 192 9.00 11.50 23.05
N THR A 193 8.48 11.86 21.90
CA THR A 193 7.21 11.38 21.35
C THR A 193 7.47 10.35 20.26
N TYR A 194 6.76 9.23 20.34
CA TYR A 194 6.97 8.11 19.46
C TYR A 194 5.71 7.75 18.66
N MET A 195 5.94 7.08 17.53
CA MET A 195 4.93 6.29 16.83
C MET A 195 5.34 4.82 16.80
N ILE A 196 4.35 3.97 16.70
CA ILE A 196 4.52 2.54 16.46
C ILE A 196 3.71 2.10 15.24
N GLU A 197 4.21 1.08 14.56
CA GLU A 197 3.46 0.27 13.60
C GLU A 197 3.57 -1.19 14.03
N CYS A 198 2.46 -1.91 14.07
CA CYS A 198 2.41 -3.33 14.41
C CYS A 198 1.77 -4.10 13.24
N PHE A 199 2.48 -5.09 12.73
CA PHE A 199 2.04 -5.99 11.66
C PHE A 199 1.84 -7.38 12.26
N TYR A 200 0.60 -7.88 12.23
CA TYR A 200 0.27 -9.20 12.79
C TYR A 200 0.49 -10.31 11.77
N VAL A 201 1.20 -11.35 12.19
CA VAL A 201 1.39 -12.55 11.35
C VAL A 201 0.04 -13.22 11.11
N GLY A 202 -0.24 -13.53 9.82
CA GLY A 202 -1.52 -14.10 9.41
C GLY A 202 -1.61 -14.32 7.90
N SER A 203 -2.80 -14.14 7.35
CA SER A 203 -3.07 -14.40 5.92
C SER A 203 -2.40 -13.42 4.95
N TYR A 204 -1.87 -12.30 5.45
CA TYR A 204 -1.37 -11.20 4.59
C TYR A 204 0.02 -10.70 4.97
N PHE A 205 0.55 -11.15 6.10
CA PHE A 205 1.89 -10.80 6.58
C PHE A 205 2.57 -12.00 7.23
N ALA A 206 3.86 -12.19 6.95
CA ALA A 206 4.66 -13.26 7.54
C ALA A 206 6.09 -12.80 7.86
N ILE A 207 6.71 -13.49 8.81
CA ILE A 207 8.12 -13.33 9.18
C ILE A 207 8.84 -14.62 8.84
N LEU A 208 9.97 -14.51 8.15
CA LEU A 208 10.81 -15.62 7.75
C LEU A 208 12.21 -15.39 8.26
N GLU A 209 12.76 -16.38 8.98
CA GLU A 209 14.17 -16.47 9.32
C GLU A 209 14.84 -17.57 8.50
N ASP A 210 16.05 -17.32 8.02
CA ASP A 210 16.84 -18.31 7.31
C ASP A 210 18.34 -17.98 7.37
N GLU A 211 19.19 -19.00 7.19
CA GLU A 211 20.64 -18.84 7.09
C GLU A 211 21.07 -18.77 5.62
N GLY A 212 21.85 -17.76 5.26
CA GLY A 212 22.39 -17.57 3.91
C GLY A 212 23.40 -18.66 3.53
N ASN A 213 23.45 -19.02 2.25
CA ASN A 213 24.41 -20.00 1.74
C ASN A 213 25.27 -19.50 0.56
N GLY A 214 25.14 -18.23 0.18
CA GLY A 214 25.87 -17.59 -0.90
C GLY A 214 25.59 -18.12 -2.31
N ALA A 215 24.68 -19.08 -2.46
CA ALA A 215 24.39 -19.70 -3.75
C ALA A 215 23.54 -18.79 -4.64
N HIS A 216 23.79 -18.86 -5.95
CA HIS A 216 22.93 -18.25 -6.96
C HIS A 216 21.57 -18.96 -7.00
N SER A 217 20.50 -18.19 -7.12
CA SER A 217 19.11 -18.73 -7.30
C SER A 217 18.67 -19.71 -6.19
N ARG A 218 18.98 -19.38 -4.94
CA ARG A 218 18.56 -20.16 -3.79
C ARG A 218 17.05 -20.02 -3.55
N SER A 219 16.37 -21.15 -3.53
CA SER A 219 14.95 -21.23 -3.14
C SER A 219 14.80 -21.30 -1.62
N ILE A 220 13.95 -20.46 -1.05
CA ILE A 220 13.63 -20.44 0.38
C ILE A 220 12.13 -20.66 0.54
N ASN A 221 11.72 -21.71 1.27
CA ASN A 221 10.33 -21.93 1.62
C ASN A 221 9.92 -20.95 2.74
N HIS A 222 8.92 -20.13 2.49
CA HIS A 222 8.49 -19.12 3.46
C HIS A 222 7.23 -19.52 4.26
N GLY A 223 6.53 -20.57 3.88
CA GLY A 223 5.38 -21.06 4.64
C GLY A 223 4.20 -20.10 4.80
N ALA A 224 4.23 -18.92 4.17
CA ALA A 224 3.24 -17.87 4.38
C ALA A 224 1.86 -18.15 3.74
N GLY A 225 1.80 -19.05 2.75
CA GLY A 225 0.57 -19.40 2.07
C GLY A 225 0.05 -18.36 1.06
N PHE A 226 0.71 -17.22 0.94
CA PHE A 226 0.41 -16.17 -0.03
C PHE A 226 1.63 -15.83 -0.90
N LEU A 227 1.41 -15.26 -2.08
CA LEU A 227 2.48 -14.74 -2.94
C LEU A 227 3.01 -13.43 -2.36
N PRO A 228 4.28 -13.34 -1.93
CA PRO A 228 4.86 -12.10 -1.44
C PRO A 228 4.94 -11.05 -2.55
N ALA A 229 4.46 -9.86 -2.26
CA ALA A 229 4.42 -8.74 -3.20
C ALA A 229 5.29 -7.55 -2.75
N PHE A 230 5.58 -7.48 -1.46
CA PHE A 230 6.59 -6.61 -0.86
C PHE A 230 7.39 -7.44 0.14
N ILE A 231 8.72 -7.35 0.09
CA ILE A 231 9.62 -8.01 1.04
C ILE A 231 10.65 -6.99 1.50
N TRP A 232 10.88 -6.93 2.80
CA TRP A 232 12.03 -6.27 3.38
C TRP A 232 12.89 -7.32 4.06
N ARG A 233 14.16 -7.46 3.63
CA ARG A 233 15.09 -8.50 4.10
C ARG A 233 16.38 -7.87 4.64
N LYS A 234 16.85 -8.36 5.78
CA LYS A 234 18.02 -7.85 6.50
C LYS A 234 18.95 -8.96 6.92
N ASN A 235 20.26 -8.75 6.71
CA ASN A 235 21.34 -9.52 7.34
C ASN A 235 21.44 -9.13 8.82
N LEU A 236 21.51 -10.11 9.73
CA LEU A 236 21.47 -9.89 11.17
C LEU A 236 22.87 -9.71 11.80
N GLU A 237 23.93 -10.20 11.14
CA GLU A 237 25.28 -10.25 11.74
C GLU A 237 26.23 -9.18 11.21
N GLN A 238 26.00 -8.64 10.01
CA GLN A 238 26.94 -7.73 9.37
C GLN A 238 26.45 -6.28 9.39
N ALA A 239 27.24 -5.41 10.04
CA ALA A 239 26.94 -3.99 10.17
C ALA A 239 27.13 -3.16 8.89
N SER A 240 27.67 -3.74 7.82
CA SER A 240 27.94 -3.04 6.56
C SER A 240 26.94 -3.36 5.45
N TYR A 241 26.02 -4.30 5.67
CA TYR A 241 25.08 -4.75 4.65
C TYR A 241 23.74 -4.02 4.75
N ASN A 242 23.27 -3.55 3.61
CA ASN A 242 21.97 -2.89 3.52
C ASN A 242 20.84 -3.90 3.69
N SER A 243 19.69 -3.43 4.10
CA SER A 243 18.44 -4.15 3.87
C SER A 243 18.08 -4.10 2.39
N VAL A 244 17.63 -5.22 1.83
CA VAL A 244 17.17 -5.30 0.44
C VAL A 244 15.65 -5.41 0.39
N VAL A 245 15.06 -4.68 -0.57
CA VAL A 245 13.61 -4.57 -0.70
C VAL A 245 13.18 -5.11 -2.07
N PHE A 246 12.24 -6.05 -2.04
CA PHE A 246 11.46 -6.45 -3.20
C PHE A 246 10.14 -5.69 -3.25
N HIS A 247 9.74 -5.28 -4.44
CA HIS A 247 8.43 -4.74 -4.72
C HIS A 247 7.88 -5.34 -6.02
N LYS A 248 6.66 -5.87 -6.03
CA LYS A 248 6.11 -6.59 -7.19
C LYS A 248 6.16 -5.80 -8.50
N SER A 249 5.98 -4.47 -8.44
CA SER A 249 6.03 -3.62 -9.65
C SER A 249 7.45 -3.33 -10.15
N LEU A 250 8.48 -3.67 -9.35
CA LEU A 250 9.89 -3.63 -9.74
C LEU A 250 10.32 -4.95 -10.37
N GLY A 251 9.74 -6.07 -9.89
CA GLY A 251 10.08 -7.42 -10.32
C GLY A 251 11.28 -8.00 -9.59
N THR A 252 11.61 -9.26 -9.87
CA THR A 252 12.69 -10.02 -9.23
C THR A 252 14.07 -9.83 -9.85
N SER A 253 14.16 -9.06 -10.95
CA SER A 253 15.44 -8.70 -11.59
C SER A 253 16.01 -7.39 -11.07
N ALA A 254 15.36 -6.78 -10.09
CA ALA A 254 15.77 -5.51 -9.49
C ALA A 254 15.41 -5.47 -8.00
N TYR A 255 16.07 -4.60 -7.24
CA TYR A 255 15.77 -4.39 -5.83
C TYR A 255 16.11 -2.97 -5.39
N LEU A 256 15.52 -2.53 -4.28
CA LEU A 256 15.85 -1.29 -3.60
C LEU A 256 16.68 -1.61 -2.34
N TYR A 257 17.44 -0.64 -1.90
CA TYR A 257 17.99 -0.64 -0.55
C TYR A 257 17.02 0.04 0.42
N GLY A 258 16.65 -0.64 1.49
CA GLY A 258 15.74 -0.11 2.51
C GLY A 258 16.38 0.98 3.35
N SER A 259 17.71 0.93 3.51
CA SER A 259 18.51 1.89 4.29
C SER A 259 19.14 3.01 3.45
N SER A 260 18.78 3.17 2.17
CA SER A 260 19.43 4.11 1.27
C SER A 260 18.46 4.92 0.41
N ILE A 261 18.92 6.09 -0.01
CA ILE A 261 18.23 6.94 -1.01
C ILE A 261 18.43 6.45 -2.45
N ALA A 262 19.31 5.47 -2.67
CA ALA A 262 19.70 5.01 -4.00
C ALA A 262 18.52 4.58 -4.88
N ASN A 263 18.71 4.71 -6.17
CA ASN A 263 17.84 4.13 -7.20
C ASN A 263 17.87 2.60 -7.14
N PRO A 264 16.91 1.91 -7.78
CA PRO A 264 16.93 0.45 -7.87
C PRO A 264 18.23 -0.07 -8.49
N VAL A 265 18.77 -1.12 -7.88
CA VAL A 265 19.83 -1.91 -8.50
C VAL A 265 19.19 -2.85 -9.51
N THR A 266 19.73 -2.88 -10.72
CA THR A 266 19.20 -3.66 -11.85
C THR A 266 20.30 -4.38 -12.59
N GLY A 267 19.95 -5.43 -13.34
CA GLY A 267 20.87 -6.09 -14.28
C GLY A 267 21.85 -7.09 -13.66
N GLU A 268 21.75 -7.38 -12.36
CA GLU A 268 22.67 -8.31 -11.68
C GLU A 268 22.32 -9.80 -11.87
N GLY A 269 21.14 -10.11 -12.44
CA GLY A 269 20.69 -11.48 -12.66
C GLY A 269 20.73 -12.31 -11.37
N THR A 270 21.35 -13.49 -11.43
CA THR A 270 21.49 -14.40 -10.28
C THR A 270 22.45 -13.90 -9.20
N ALA A 271 23.30 -12.91 -9.49
CA ALA A 271 24.17 -12.24 -8.52
C ALA A 271 23.41 -11.16 -7.71
N GLY A 272 22.25 -10.72 -8.16
CA GLY A 272 21.42 -9.75 -7.46
C GLY A 272 20.78 -10.30 -6.19
N ALA A 273 19.96 -9.47 -5.52
CA ALA A 273 19.29 -9.88 -4.30
C ALA A 273 18.21 -10.95 -4.55
N TRP A 274 17.47 -10.90 -5.68
CA TRP A 274 16.33 -11.76 -5.97
C TRP A 274 16.53 -12.70 -7.18
N SER A 275 17.69 -12.79 -7.74
CA SER A 275 18.12 -13.67 -8.83
C SER A 275 17.28 -13.74 -10.12
N GLY A 276 16.28 -12.89 -10.31
CA GLY A 276 15.38 -12.92 -11.47
C GLY A 276 14.38 -14.08 -11.50
N GLY A 277 14.31 -14.91 -10.46
CA GLY A 277 13.41 -16.07 -10.40
C GLY A 277 11.96 -15.72 -10.08
N THR A 278 11.05 -16.67 -10.28
CA THR A 278 9.61 -16.49 -10.00
C THR A 278 9.30 -16.86 -8.56
N PHE A 279 8.69 -15.93 -7.81
CA PHE A 279 8.13 -16.20 -6.49
C PHE A 279 6.80 -16.94 -6.61
N THR A 280 6.50 -17.75 -5.61
CA THR A 280 5.23 -18.50 -5.51
C THR A 280 4.57 -18.26 -4.15
N THR A 281 3.44 -18.91 -3.89
CA THR A 281 2.78 -18.89 -2.58
C THR A 281 3.55 -19.65 -1.49
N SER A 282 4.62 -20.36 -1.84
CA SER A 282 5.44 -21.12 -0.90
C SER A 282 6.93 -20.80 -0.95
N VAL A 283 7.44 -20.21 -2.05
CA VAL A 283 8.87 -20.04 -2.27
C VAL A 283 9.21 -18.62 -2.73
N ILE A 284 10.22 -18.03 -2.12
CA ILE A 284 10.98 -16.89 -2.66
C ILE A 284 12.34 -17.36 -3.16
N ILE A 285 12.94 -16.63 -4.09
CA ILE A 285 14.25 -16.97 -4.65
C ILE A 285 15.22 -15.80 -4.43
N VAL A 286 16.32 -16.06 -3.73
CA VAL A 286 17.39 -15.08 -3.51
C VAL A 286 18.59 -15.41 -4.38
N GLY A 287 19.34 -14.38 -4.78
CA GLY A 287 20.59 -14.50 -5.50
C GLY A 287 21.79 -14.60 -4.55
N SER A 288 23.00 -14.44 -5.08
CA SER A 288 24.23 -14.53 -4.27
C SER A 288 24.69 -13.20 -3.69
N ASN A 289 23.90 -12.13 -3.82
CA ASN A 289 24.24 -10.84 -3.21
C ASN A 289 24.37 -10.96 -1.69
N ASN A 290 25.47 -10.44 -1.12
CA ASN A 290 25.76 -10.56 0.30
C ASN A 290 24.74 -9.85 1.20
N ASP A 291 24.11 -8.75 0.73
CA ASP A 291 23.02 -8.09 1.45
C ASP A 291 21.78 -9.01 1.62
N ALA A 292 21.65 -10.02 0.74
CA ALA A 292 20.50 -10.94 0.71
C ALA A 292 20.80 -12.39 1.06
N ASN A 293 22.06 -12.89 0.88
CA ASN A 293 22.35 -14.31 0.98
C ASN A 293 23.82 -14.61 1.33
N GLN A 294 24.47 -13.78 2.13
CA GLN A 294 25.83 -14.04 2.62
C GLN A 294 25.91 -15.42 3.28
N ASN A 295 26.88 -16.25 2.86
CA ASN A 295 27.07 -17.59 3.39
C ASN A 295 27.32 -17.60 4.90
N GLY A 296 26.56 -18.40 5.64
CA GLY A 296 26.72 -18.60 7.08
C GLY A 296 26.13 -17.45 7.95
N ASN A 297 25.49 -16.45 7.35
CA ASN A 297 24.84 -15.39 8.11
C ASN A 297 23.34 -15.64 8.21
N ASN A 298 22.74 -15.25 9.34
CA ASN A 298 21.31 -15.28 9.53
C ASN A 298 20.62 -14.04 8.94
N PHE A 299 19.43 -14.26 8.46
CA PHE A 299 18.58 -13.23 7.85
C PHE A 299 17.18 -13.25 8.44
N VAL A 300 16.56 -12.09 8.49
CA VAL A 300 15.11 -11.97 8.65
C VAL A 300 14.51 -11.35 7.41
N SER A 301 13.34 -11.85 7.00
CA SER A 301 12.54 -11.27 5.94
C SER A 301 11.11 -11.05 6.43
N TYR A 302 10.58 -9.85 6.17
CA TYR A 302 9.18 -9.52 6.39
C TYR A 302 8.48 -9.52 5.04
N LEU A 303 7.41 -10.29 4.93
CA LEU A 303 6.70 -10.56 3.69
C LEU A 303 5.27 -10.06 3.76
N TRP A 304 4.84 -9.25 2.79
CA TRP A 304 3.46 -8.77 2.67
C TRP A 304 2.82 -9.26 1.39
N ALA A 305 1.56 -9.68 1.49
CA ALA A 305 0.70 -9.95 0.35
C ALA A 305 0.24 -8.64 -0.31
N ASP A 306 -0.15 -8.70 -1.59
CA ASP A 306 -0.91 -7.64 -2.25
C ASP A 306 -2.41 -7.97 -2.18
N ALA A 307 -2.95 -8.00 -0.97
CA ALA A 307 -4.32 -8.38 -0.69
C ALA A 307 -4.74 -7.91 0.71
N GLY A 308 -6.04 -7.94 0.98
CA GLY A 308 -6.60 -7.57 2.27
C GLY A 308 -6.28 -6.11 2.64
N PRO A 309 -5.64 -5.88 3.81
CA PRO A 309 -5.33 -4.53 4.27
C PRO A 309 -4.05 -3.96 3.62
N TYR A 310 -3.41 -4.68 2.73
CA TYR A 310 -2.18 -4.28 2.06
C TYR A 310 -2.37 -4.26 0.56
N LEU A 311 -2.08 -3.14 -0.06
CA LEU A 311 -2.00 -3.02 -1.52
C LEU A 311 -0.76 -2.28 -1.92
N MET A 312 -0.26 -2.58 -3.11
CA MET A 312 0.95 -1.97 -3.61
C MET A 312 0.96 -1.82 -5.13
N GLY A 313 1.68 -0.83 -5.59
CA GLY A 313 1.75 -0.53 -7.01
C GLY A 313 2.80 0.52 -7.33
N LYS A 314 2.65 1.11 -8.50
CA LYS A 314 3.47 2.24 -8.95
C LYS A 314 2.61 3.27 -9.65
N TYR A 315 3.09 4.51 -9.69
CA TYR A 315 2.52 5.56 -10.51
C TYR A 315 3.63 6.43 -11.13
N ASN A 316 3.28 7.13 -12.19
CA ASN A 316 4.15 8.12 -12.78
C ASN A 316 3.79 9.51 -12.23
N PRO A 317 4.77 10.27 -11.72
CA PRO A 317 4.55 11.64 -11.31
C PRO A 317 4.23 12.51 -12.53
N ASN A 318 3.52 13.61 -12.34
CA ASN A 318 3.18 14.56 -13.41
C ASN A 318 3.68 15.98 -13.16
N ASN A 319 4.41 16.20 -12.08
CA ASN A 319 4.95 17.49 -11.67
C ASN A 319 3.91 18.62 -11.58
N SER A 320 2.69 18.30 -11.22
CA SER A 320 1.57 19.25 -11.14
C SER A 320 0.95 19.24 -9.75
N ALA A 321 0.49 20.39 -9.28
CA ALA A 321 -0.32 20.51 -8.06
C ALA A 321 -1.63 19.72 -8.16
N ASN A 322 -2.10 19.40 -9.36
CA ASN A 322 -3.12 18.39 -9.60
C ASN A 322 -2.47 17.04 -9.93
N GLY A 323 -1.73 16.51 -8.98
CA GLY A 323 -1.00 15.25 -9.10
C GLY A 323 -1.87 14.02 -9.30
N PRO A 324 -1.27 12.84 -9.44
CA PRO A 324 -2.00 11.59 -9.65
C PRO A 324 -2.97 11.27 -8.52
N MET A 325 -4.08 10.61 -8.88
CA MET A 325 -4.97 9.91 -7.95
C MET A 325 -4.66 8.41 -8.00
N ILE A 326 -4.23 7.86 -6.88
CA ILE A 326 -3.90 6.44 -6.72
C ILE A 326 -5.08 5.78 -6.00
N ASN A 327 -5.87 5.00 -6.75
CA ASN A 327 -6.98 4.26 -6.18
C ASN A 327 -6.47 2.98 -5.49
N MET A 328 -6.75 2.86 -4.21
CA MET A 328 -6.33 1.74 -3.34
C MET A 328 -7.52 0.88 -2.89
N GLY A 329 -8.73 1.14 -3.41
CA GLY A 329 -9.93 0.38 -3.04
C GLY A 329 -10.49 0.67 -1.65
N GLY A 330 -9.86 1.53 -0.88
CA GLY A 330 -10.24 1.93 0.45
C GLY A 330 -9.35 3.04 0.98
N SER A 331 -9.62 3.50 2.20
CA SER A 331 -8.84 4.53 2.87
C SER A 331 -7.64 3.90 3.57
N PRO A 332 -6.39 4.21 3.18
CA PRO A 332 -5.20 3.67 3.85
C PRO A 332 -4.99 4.34 5.22
N ALA A 333 -4.46 3.58 6.19
CA ALA A 333 -3.99 4.14 7.47
C ALA A 333 -2.61 4.79 7.29
N SER A 334 -1.75 4.16 6.49
CA SER A 334 -0.49 4.75 6.07
C SER A 334 -0.11 4.32 4.65
N VAL A 335 0.77 5.10 4.01
CA VAL A 335 1.31 4.81 2.68
C VAL A 335 2.80 5.06 2.68
N TRP A 336 3.58 4.04 2.37
CA TRP A 336 4.99 4.19 2.04
C TRP A 336 5.13 4.50 0.56
N VAL A 337 5.94 5.51 0.23
CA VAL A 337 6.24 5.89 -1.16
C VAL A 337 7.74 6.01 -1.32
N LYS A 338 8.28 5.45 -2.40
CA LYS A 338 9.70 5.57 -2.78
C LYS A 338 9.80 6.03 -4.23
N ARG A 339 10.37 7.21 -4.42
CA ARG A 339 10.73 7.75 -5.73
C ARG A 339 12.00 7.08 -6.25
N THR A 340 12.01 6.77 -7.54
CA THR A 340 13.16 6.22 -8.28
C THR A 340 13.25 6.90 -9.64
N GLY A 341 14.45 7.01 -10.19
CA GLY A 341 14.66 7.67 -11.48
C GLY A 341 15.70 8.79 -11.36
N GLY A 342 15.49 9.92 -12.03
CA GLY A 342 16.46 10.98 -12.21
C GLY A 342 17.07 11.62 -10.95
N SER A 343 16.42 11.49 -9.79
CA SER A 343 16.92 11.98 -8.50
C SER A 343 16.75 10.92 -7.43
N THR A 344 17.70 10.86 -6.51
CA THR A 344 17.62 9.99 -5.33
C THR A 344 16.82 10.65 -4.22
N TRP A 345 15.85 9.93 -3.65
CA TRP A 345 14.99 10.43 -2.58
C TRP A 345 14.80 9.41 -1.48
N HIS A 346 14.54 9.91 -0.28
CA HIS A 346 14.14 9.09 0.84
C HIS A 346 12.83 8.33 0.55
N GLY A 347 12.65 7.15 1.13
CA GLY A 347 11.34 6.56 1.28
C GLY A 347 10.52 7.41 2.25
N GLN A 348 9.27 7.72 1.92
CA GLN A 348 8.39 8.55 2.74
C GLN A 348 7.23 7.72 3.27
N LEU A 349 6.93 7.83 4.55
CA LEU A 349 5.72 7.29 5.16
C LEU A 349 4.74 8.44 5.42
N LEU A 350 3.59 8.36 4.77
CA LEU A 350 2.45 9.25 4.93
C LEU A 350 1.43 8.56 5.83
N SER A 351 0.83 9.25 6.80
CA SER A 351 -0.15 8.60 7.67
C SER A 351 -1.15 9.58 8.29
N LYS A 352 -2.35 9.06 8.53
CA LYS A 352 -3.42 9.76 9.26
C LYS A 352 -3.06 10.06 10.72
N VAL A 353 -2.21 9.25 11.33
CA VAL A 353 -1.95 9.36 12.79
C VAL A 353 -1.12 10.57 13.15
N PHE A 354 -0.27 11.06 12.25
CA PHE A 354 0.49 12.29 12.47
C PHE A 354 0.05 13.45 11.57
N ASP A 355 -0.86 13.19 10.65
CA ASP A 355 -1.47 14.22 9.82
C ASP A 355 -2.97 13.92 9.61
N PRO A 356 -3.82 14.21 10.63
CA PRO A 356 -5.21 13.75 10.66
C PRO A 356 -6.18 14.51 9.75
N TYR A 357 -5.72 15.53 9.04
CA TYR A 357 -6.56 16.34 8.17
C TYR A 357 -6.03 16.35 6.73
N ASN A 358 -6.92 16.38 5.76
CA ASN A 358 -6.58 16.75 4.39
C ASN A 358 -6.53 18.30 4.30
N GLN A 359 -5.59 18.92 3.72
CA GLN A 359 -4.47 18.37 2.96
C GLN A 359 -3.34 17.97 3.91
N GLY A 360 -2.75 16.79 3.65
CA GLY A 360 -1.63 16.31 4.44
C GLY A 360 -0.32 16.96 3.97
N TYR A 361 0.59 17.25 4.92
CA TYR A 361 1.88 17.90 4.66
C TYR A 361 3.03 17.31 5.49
N ARG A 362 2.73 16.34 6.35
CA ARG A 362 3.70 15.69 7.23
C ARG A 362 4.06 14.30 6.72
N TYR A 363 5.32 13.96 6.81
CA TYR A 363 5.80 12.61 6.49
C TYR A 363 7.02 12.24 7.33
N LEU A 364 7.29 10.93 7.43
CA LEU A 364 8.52 10.40 7.99
C LEU A 364 9.38 9.80 6.88
N GLN A 365 10.69 10.05 6.94
CA GLN A 365 11.65 9.41 6.06
C GLN A 365 12.01 8.02 6.61
N THR A 366 11.75 6.96 5.83
CA THR A 366 11.89 5.59 6.32
C THR A 366 13.31 5.05 6.28
N ASN A 367 14.20 5.73 5.61
CA ASN A 367 15.63 5.41 5.52
C ASN A 367 16.51 6.53 6.14
N ASP A 368 15.97 7.28 7.08
CA ASP A 368 16.64 8.36 7.76
C ASP A 368 16.30 8.39 9.27
N THR A 369 17.14 9.05 10.03
CA THR A 369 16.97 9.30 11.47
C THR A 369 16.12 10.55 11.75
N ALA A 370 15.78 11.36 10.73
CA ALA A 370 15.02 12.59 10.88
C ALA A 370 13.68 12.40 11.59
N ALA A 371 13.23 13.42 12.30
CA ALA A 371 11.90 13.57 12.86
C ALA A 371 10.83 13.69 11.75
N ILE A 372 9.57 13.91 12.12
CA ILE A 372 8.53 14.27 11.16
C ILE A 372 8.97 15.51 10.39
N ALA A 373 9.02 15.38 9.07
CA ALA A 373 9.24 16.50 8.17
C ALA A 373 7.89 17.15 7.81
N GLU A 374 7.88 18.46 7.73
CA GLU A 374 6.72 19.26 7.32
C GLU A 374 7.06 20.02 6.03
N VAL A 375 6.13 20.00 5.07
CA VAL A 375 6.26 20.81 3.84
C VAL A 375 5.65 22.20 4.11
N ILE A 376 6.39 23.24 3.80
CA ILE A 376 6.05 24.63 4.18
C ILE A 376 4.69 25.08 3.62
N ASP A 377 4.30 24.60 2.45
CA ASP A 377 3.05 25.00 1.77
C ASP A 377 1.81 24.19 2.13
N ASN A 378 1.90 23.28 3.13
CA ASN A 378 0.79 22.54 3.70
C ASN A 378 -0.11 21.78 2.69
N ASN A 379 0.42 21.33 1.58
CA ASN A 379 -0.38 20.76 0.48
C ASN A 379 0.37 19.68 -0.30
N MET A 380 0.66 18.56 0.36
CA MET A 380 1.44 17.49 -0.26
C MET A 380 0.56 16.35 -0.78
N PHE A 381 -0.45 15.96 -0.02
CA PHE A 381 -1.31 14.83 -0.34
C PHE A 381 -2.66 14.88 0.37
N ASP A 382 -3.62 14.10 -0.15
CA ASP A 382 -4.85 13.73 0.60
C ASP A 382 -4.91 12.20 0.72
N LEU A 383 -5.17 11.71 1.93
CA LEU A 383 -5.63 10.34 2.13
C LEU A 383 -7.14 10.34 2.07
N VAL A 384 -7.69 9.84 0.98
CA VAL A 384 -9.13 9.86 0.70
C VAL A 384 -9.77 8.48 0.95
N SER A 385 -11.10 8.41 0.90
CA SER A 385 -11.85 7.18 1.18
C SER A 385 -11.49 5.99 0.28
N ASN A 386 -10.89 6.23 -0.88
CA ASN A 386 -10.49 5.20 -1.83
C ASN A 386 -9.01 5.25 -2.22
N GLY A 387 -8.15 5.97 -1.49
CA GLY A 387 -6.72 5.97 -1.76
C GLY A 387 -5.97 7.25 -1.42
N LEU A 388 -4.97 7.55 -2.24
CA LEU A 388 -4.05 8.68 -2.11
C LEU A 388 -4.20 9.62 -3.31
N LYS A 389 -4.47 10.90 -3.06
CA LYS A 389 -4.37 11.98 -4.03
C LYS A 389 -3.10 12.78 -3.77
N VAL A 390 -2.21 12.85 -4.74
CA VAL A 390 -1.03 13.71 -4.69
C VAL A 390 -1.45 15.14 -5.05
N ARG A 391 -1.00 16.12 -4.26
CA ARG A 391 -1.39 17.53 -4.38
C ARG A 391 -0.26 18.46 -4.76
N GLU A 392 0.96 18.07 -4.52
CA GLU A 392 2.11 18.93 -4.75
C GLU A 392 2.69 18.72 -6.14
N GLY A 393 2.98 19.84 -6.83
CA GLY A 393 3.86 19.89 -8.00
C GLY A 393 5.26 20.30 -7.56
N GLY A 394 6.28 19.81 -8.25
CA GLY A 394 7.67 20.17 -7.96
C GLY A 394 8.54 18.98 -7.61
N ASN A 395 9.77 19.27 -7.24
CA ASN A 395 10.82 18.27 -7.03
C ASN A 395 10.80 17.72 -5.61
N ASN A 396 9.67 17.15 -5.19
CA ASN A 396 9.56 16.45 -3.92
C ASN A 396 9.47 14.92 -4.11
N GLY A 397 9.52 14.18 -3.02
CA GLY A 397 9.51 12.73 -3.03
C GLY A 397 8.24 12.08 -3.59
N LEU A 398 7.11 12.81 -3.74
CA LEU A 398 5.84 12.26 -4.22
C LEU A 398 5.54 12.56 -5.69
N ASN A 399 5.90 13.75 -6.20
CA ASN A 399 5.48 14.17 -7.53
C ASN A 399 6.59 14.92 -8.29
N GLY A 400 7.74 14.29 -8.38
CA GLY A 400 8.92 14.87 -9.01
C GLY A 400 8.80 15.10 -10.52
N THR A 401 9.90 15.50 -11.15
CA THR A 401 9.98 15.75 -12.60
C THR A 401 9.67 14.49 -13.41
N PRO A 402 8.82 14.59 -14.44
CA PRO A 402 8.24 13.42 -15.12
C PRO A 402 9.19 12.55 -15.92
N ALA A 403 10.35 13.06 -16.33
CA ALA A 403 11.24 12.35 -17.25
C ALA A 403 11.91 11.13 -16.58
N GLY A 404 11.27 9.97 -16.69
CA GLY A 404 11.81 8.69 -16.25
C GLY A 404 11.60 8.35 -14.77
N ASP A 405 10.99 9.23 -13.97
CA ASP A 405 10.68 8.95 -12.58
C ASP A 405 9.51 7.97 -12.44
N ILE A 406 9.62 7.07 -11.48
CA ILE A 406 8.56 6.14 -11.06
C ILE A 406 8.43 6.22 -9.55
N GLN A 407 7.20 6.26 -9.07
CA GLN A 407 6.89 6.14 -7.64
C GLN A 407 6.40 4.74 -7.35
N TYR A 408 7.10 4.00 -6.49
CA TYR A 408 6.63 2.74 -5.92
C TYR A 408 5.92 3.03 -4.60
N TRP A 409 4.80 2.39 -4.35
CA TRP A 409 4.03 2.62 -3.14
C TRP A 409 3.51 1.32 -2.53
N VAL A 410 3.43 1.32 -1.20
CA VAL A 410 2.78 0.27 -0.40
C VAL A 410 1.83 0.94 0.57
N ALA A 411 0.55 0.60 0.50
CA ALA A 411 -0.46 1.03 1.43
C ALA A 411 -0.67 -0.01 2.52
N PHE A 412 -0.70 0.42 3.77
CA PHE A 412 -0.91 -0.40 4.94
C PHE A 412 -2.21 0.01 5.64
N GLY A 413 -2.94 -0.97 6.16
CA GLY A 413 -4.16 -0.74 6.90
C GLY A 413 -5.26 -0.13 6.04
N ILE A 414 -5.55 -0.74 4.87
CA ILE A 414 -6.62 -0.26 4.01
C ILE A 414 -7.96 -0.63 4.64
N GLN A 415 -8.73 0.40 5.00
CA GLN A 415 -10.14 0.24 5.36
C GLN A 415 -10.97 0.29 4.09
N PRO A 416 -11.52 -0.83 3.64
CA PRO A 416 -12.23 -0.88 2.37
C PRO A 416 -13.55 -0.10 2.42
N LEU A 417 -14.04 0.29 1.26
CA LEU A 417 -15.44 0.68 1.09
C LEU A 417 -16.29 -0.59 1.16
N THR A 418 -17.39 -0.58 1.91
CA THR A 418 -18.21 -1.74 2.18
C THR A 418 -19.70 -1.47 2.01
N ASP A 419 -20.53 -2.50 2.10
CA ASP A 419 -21.99 -2.42 2.08
C ASP A 419 -22.62 -1.79 3.35
N GLY A 420 -21.82 -1.35 4.30
CA GLY A 420 -22.28 -0.76 5.57
C GLY A 420 -22.40 -1.76 6.72
N ALA A 421 -22.15 -3.05 6.49
CA ALA A 421 -22.18 -4.07 7.54
C ALA A 421 -20.93 -4.05 8.43
N VAL A 422 -19.86 -3.42 7.98
CA VAL A 422 -18.58 -3.26 8.67
C VAL A 422 -18.12 -1.80 8.59
N ASN A 423 -17.07 -1.44 9.29
CA ASN A 423 -16.50 -0.09 9.25
C ASN A 423 -16.13 0.30 7.81
N GLN A 424 -16.67 1.41 7.34
CA GLN A 424 -16.39 1.91 5.98
C GLN A 424 -15.14 2.78 5.98
N GLY A 425 -14.38 2.67 4.89
CA GLY A 425 -13.31 3.62 4.60
C GLY A 425 -13.87 5.04 4.45
N ARG A 426 -13.33 5.99 5.21
CA ARG A 426 -13.72 7.39 5.17
C ARG A 426 -12.55 8.25 4.74
N ALA A 427 -12.85 9.35 4.09
CA ALA A 427 -11.86 10.41 3.93
C ALA A 427 -11.44 10.96 5.30
N LYS A 428 -10.24 11.43 5.35
CA LYS A 428 -9.62 12.04 6.50
C LYS A 428 -10.24 13.41 6.84
#